data_8bbbf5f025f66b5fe94e3f5a42c25435
#
_entry.id   8bbbf5f025f66b5fe94e3f5a42c25435
#
_cell.length_a   1.000
_cell.length_b   1.000
_cell.length_c   1.000
_cell.angle_alpha   90.00
_cell.angle_beta   90.00
_cell.angle_gamma   90.00
#
_symmetry.space_group_name_H-M   'P 1'
#
loop_
_entity.id
_entity.type
_entity.pdbx_description
1 polymer ?
#
loop_
_entity_poly.entity_id
_entity_poly.type
_entity_poly.pdbx_seq_one_letter_code
_entity_poly.pdbx_strand_id
1 'polypeptide(L)'
;MARRTEFTVLVGTDGSPSARAAIAAAAMFPWPRNARVHAVVARQEAGAGAPRKRSGVTNQPDERIVTRTRRALARRWPDAEVTLVDKPPAEAILDAARRLGAAAVCVGWRGHGGFRRLLMGSVSREVVRHAACPVLVVRRRPRHLRAFLVGVDGSLNARRAVTFLSRLHPPTGGRTTIVRVVEPVGLQSAGLLPGGIRGTLRREVAALNAERIAKAERDVEKAASQLRRAGWRVRTSVRSGEPLTELLATAAETKAHVLVVGARGARGLSRVLLGSVAEGSLTHSPVPVLVAR
;
A
#
# COMPACT_ATOMS: atom_id res chain seq x y z
N MET A 1 8.04 29.50 15.09
CA MET A 1 7.77 28.13 15.56
C MET A 1 7.12 27.34 14.41
N ALA A 2 7.85 26.43 13.77
CA ALA A 2 7.29 25.55 12.73
C ALA A 2 6.23 24.68 13.39
N ARG A 3 4.96 24.75 12.93
CA ARG A 3 3.90 23.79 13.31
C ARG A 3 4.44 22.38 13.05
N ARG A 4 4.69 21.62 14.09
CA ARG A 4 4.93 20.17 13.95
C ARG A 4 3.71 19.63 13.21
N THR A 5 3.87 19.30 11.94
CA THR A 5 2.80 18.69 11.13
C THR A 5 2.37 17.41 11.82
N GLU A 6 1.16 17.41 12.37
CA GLU A 6 0.58 16.24 13.03
C GLU A 6 0.54 15.07 12.03
N PHE A 7 0.90 13.88 12.47
CA PHE A 7 0.85 12.69 11.64
C PHE A 7 -0.57 12.11 11.70
N THR A 8 -1.42 12.52 10.77
CA THR A 8 -2.81 12.09 10.72
C THR A 8 -2.98 10.83 9.88
N VAL A 9 -3.60 9.80 10.43
CA VAL A 9 -3.99 8.56 9.75
C VAL A 9 -5.50 8.56 9.57
N LEU A 10 -5.95 8.46 8.32
CA LEU A 10 -7.37 8.36 8.00
C LEU A 10 -7.77 6.90 7.79
N VAL A 11 -8.90 6.49 8.34
CA VAL A 11 -9.47 5.15 8.13
C VAL A 11 -10.82 5.27 7.45
N GLY A 12 -10.95 4.73 6.23
CA GLY A 12 -12.25 4.60 5.56
C GLY A 12 -12.92 3.29 5.97
N THR A 13 -14.16 3.35 6.43
CA THR A 13 -14.89 2.16 6.88
C THR A 13 -16.38 2.19 6.52
N ASP A 14 -16.88 1.04 6.11
CA ASP A 14 -18.30 0.74 5.89
C ASP A 14 -18.81 -0.35 6.85
N GLY A 15 -17.99 -0.73 7.85
CA GLY A 15 -18.28 -1.81 8.77
C GLY A 15 -18.13 -3.23 8.21
N SER A 16 -17.74 -3.39 6.95
CA SER A 16 -17.47 -4.70 6.32
C SER A 16 -16.37 -5.48 7.03
N PRO A 17 -16.23 -6.80 6.82
CA PRO A 17 -15.14 -7.59 7.40
C PRO A 17 -13.76 -7.05 7.05
N SER A 18 -13.54 -6.60 5.81
CA SER A 18 -12.25 -6.04 5.40
C SER A 18 -12.01 -4.63 5.93
N ALA A 19 -13.05 -3.80 6.09
CA ALA A 19 -12.94 -2.51 6.77
C ALA A 19 -12.58 -2.69 8.26
N ARG A 20 -13.17 -3.67 8.94
CA ARG A 20 -12.75 -4.03 10.31
C ARG A 20 -11.31 -4.54 10.38
N ALA A 21 -10.88 -5.28 9.34
CA ALA A 21 -9.49 -5.71 9.23
C ALA A 21 -8.55 -4.51 9.03
N ALA A 22 -8.97 -3.48 8.25
CA ALA A 22 -8.21 -2.25 8.07
C ALA A 22 -8.09 -1.45 9.38
N ILE A 23 -9.14 -1.34 10.17
CA ILE A 23 -9.10 -0.73 11.52
C ILE A 23 -8.09 -1.47 12.40
N ALA A 24 -8.15 -2.82 12.43
CA ALA A 24 -7.22 -3.63 13.20
C ALA A 24 -5.77 -3.49 12.72
N ALA A 25 -5.55 -3.43 11.41
CA ALA A 25 -4.23 -3.20 10.83
C ALA A 25 -3.71 -1.80 11.17
N ALA A 26 -4.55 -0.77 11.07
CA ALA A 26 -4.19 0.59 11.48
C ALA A 26 -3.76 0.62 12.95
N ALA A 27 -4.46 -0.09 13.84
CA ALA A 27 -4.09 -0.18 15.25
C ALA A 27 -2.76 -0.89 15.51
N MET A 28 -2.32 -1.79 14.63
CA MET A 28 -1.05 -2.53 14.75
C MET A 28 0.11 -1.90 13.99
N PHE A 29 -0.19 -1.01 13.04
CA PHE A 29 0.82 -0.43 12.16
C PHE A 29 1.74 0.51 12.96
N PRO A 30 3.04 0.56 12.64
CA PRO A 30 4.03 1.28 13.44
C PRO A 30 4.05 2.79 13.17
N TRP A 31 2.91 3.45 13.36
CA TRP A 31 2.80 4.90 13.24
C TRP A 31 3.67 5.61 14.28
N PRO A 32 4.08 6.86 14.03
CA PRO A 32 4.71 7.70 15.04
C PRO A 32 3.86 7.79 16.31
N ARG A 33 4.51 7.99 17.47
CA ARG A 33 3.80 8.05 18.77
C ARG A 33 2.77 9.17 18.85
N ASN A 34 2.98 10.26 18.11
CA ASN A 34 2.08 11.41 18.01
C ASN A 34 1.05 11.28 16.87
N ALA A 35 0.88 10.08 16.32
CA ALA A 35 -0.11 9.87 15.26
C ALA A 35 -1.52 10.00 15.82
N ARG A 36 -2.33 10.85 15.16
CA ARG A 36 -3.78 10.95 15.37
C ARG A 36 -4.51 10.11 14.35
N VAL A 37 -5.65 9.57 14.74
CA VAL A 37 -6.48 8.76 13.86
C VAL A 37 -7.84 9.38 13.74
N HIS A 38 -8.27 9.52 12.49
CA HIS A 38 -9.61 9.91 12.12
C HIS A 38 -10.25 8.81 11.29
N ALA A 39 -11.52 8.49 11.53
CA ALA A 39 -12.25 7.54 10.69
C ALA A 39 -13.42 8.21 9.99
N VAL A 40 -13.65 7.81 8.74
CA VAL A 40 -14.79 8.24 7.94
C VAL A 40 -15.67 7.04 7.64
N VAL A 41 -16.93 7.18 8.01
CA VAL A 41 -18.04 6.32 7.60
C VAL A 41 -18.82 7.08 6.53
N ALA A 42 -18.84 6.56 5.31
CA ALA A 42 -19.59 7.20 4.24
C ALA A 42 -20.95 6.51 4.05
N ARG A 43 -22.00 7.28 4.01
CA ARG A 43 -23.33 6.82 3.66
C ARG A 43 -23.50 6.96 2.15
N GLN A 44 -23.85 5.88 1.48
CA GLN A 44 -24.25 5.93 0.09
C GLN A 44 -25.74 6.28 0.06
N GLU A 45 -26.12 7.41 -0.51
CA GLU A 45 -27.52 7.67 -0.81
C GLU A 45 -28.05 6.50 -1.67
N ALA A 46 -29.19 5.93 -1.26
CA ALA A 46 -29.92 5.02 -2.12
C ALA A 46 -30.20 5.77 -3.43
N GLY A 47 -29.83 5.16 -4.58
CA GLY A 47 -29.87 5.79 -5.89
C GLY A 47 -31.17 6.55 -6.15
N ALA A 48 -31.09 7.59 -6.95
CA ALA A 48 -32.21 8.46 -7.34
C ALA A 48 -33.37 7.63 -7.89
N GLY A 49 -34.32 7.28 -7.03
CA GLY A 49 -35.47 6.43 -7.36
C GLY A 49 -36.10 5.72 -6.16
N ALA A 50 -35.38 5.59 -5.05
CA ALA A 50 -35.96 5.06 -3.84
C ALA A 50 -36.71 6.18 -3.08
N PRO A 51 -37.99 5.97 -2.65
CA PRO A 51 -38.74 7.01 -1.94
C PRO A 51 -37.98 7.35 -0.65
N ARG A 52 -37.60 8.62 -0.51
CA ARG A 52 -37.12 9.19 0.75
C ARG A 52 -38.18 8.95 1.82
N LYS A 53 -38.01 7.95 2.65
CA LYS A 53 -38.77 7.92 3.91
C LYS A 53 -38.27 9.09 4.75
N ARG A 54 -38.96 10.20 4.65
CA ARG A 54 -38.95 11.31 5.61
C ARG A 54 -39.53 10.78 6.94
N SER A 55 -38.79 10.04 7.67
CA SER A 55 -39.06 9.75 9.07
C SER A 55 -37.80 10.00 9.83
N GLY A 56 -37.86 10.81 10.87
CA GLY A 56 -36.78 11.16 11.81
C GLY A 56 -36.22 9.97 12.60
N VAL A 57 -36.13 8.81 11.96
CA VAL A 57 -35.49 7.62 12.47
C VAL A 57 -34.04 7.68 11.95
N THR A 58 -33.13 8.12 12.82
CA THR A 58 -31.69 7.94 12.69
C THR A 58 -31.41 6.56 12.09
N ASN A 59 -30.61 6.51 11.00
CA ASN A 59 -30.27 5.24 10.32
C ASN A 59 -29.43 4.39 11.29
N GLN A 60 -30.09 3.57 12.11
CA GLN A 60 -29.48 2.70 13.13
C GLN A 60 -28.25 1.89 12.63
N PRO A 61 -28.19 1.38 11.38
CA PRO A 61 -27.01 0.67 10.89
C PRO A 61 -25.74 1.54 10.88
N ASP A 62 -25.83 2.79 10.43
CA ASP A 62 -24.67 3.68 10.28
C ASP A 62 -24.15 4.14 11.63
N GLU A 63 -25.01 4.46 12.58
CA GLU A 63 -24.66 4.79 13.96
C GLU A 63 -24.00 3.60 14.70
N ARG A 64 -24.44 2.38 14.40
CA ARG A 64 -23.78 1.17 14.90
C ARG A 64 -22.37 1.03 14.34
N ILE A 65 -22.14 1.36 13.06
CA ILE A 65 -20.81 1.36 12.45
C ILE A 65 -19.93 2.41 13.12
N VAL A 66 -20.43 3.64 13.30
CA VAL A 66 -19.71 4.73 13.99
C VAL A 66 -19.32 4.30 15.41
N THR A 67 -20.26 3.80 16.19
CA THR A 67 -20.03 3.38 17.59
C THR A 67 -19.01 2.24 17.68
N ARG A 68 -19.13 1.22 16.81
CA ARG A 68 -18.17 0.11 16.75
C ARG A 68 -16.78 0.58 16.37
N THR A 69 -16.70 1.46 15.38
CA THR A 69 -15.43 2.02 14.89
C THR A 69 -14.75 2.82 16.00
N ARG A 70 -15.48 3.70 16.68
CA ARG A 70 -14.98 4.48 17.82
C ARG A 70 -14.44 3.56 18.92
N ARG A 71 -15.18 2.54 19.33
CA ARG A 71 -14.74 1.56 20.33
C ARG A 71 -13.48 0.79 19.90
N ALA A 72 -13.38 0.44 18.61
CA ALA A 72 -12.22 -0.29 18.10
C ALA A 72 -10.96 0.58 18.08
N LEU A 73 -11.09 1.86 17.74
CA LEU A 73 -9.98 2.82 17.71
C LEU A 73 -9.58 3.31 19.10
N ALA A 74 -10.55 3.50 20.01
CA ALA A 74 -10.32 4.03 21.36
C ALA A 74 -9.33 3.19 22.19
N ARG A 75 -9.14 1.90 21.88
CA ARG A 75 -8.14 1.05 22.54
C ARG A 75 -6.71 1.55 22.39
N ARG A 76 -6.41 2.26 21.31
CA ARG A 76 -5.08 2.81 21.02
C ARG A 76 -5.09 4.34 20.92
N TRP A 77 -6.20 4.91 20.51
CA TRP A 77 -6.41 6.34 20.31
C TRP A 77 -7.74 6.74 20.96
N PRO A 78 -7.73 7.05 22.27
CA PRO A 78 -8.94 7.47 22.98
C PRO A 78 -9.64 8.67 22.33
N ASP A 79 -8.86 9.57 21.74
CA ASP A 79 -9.31 10.80 21.07
C ASP A 79 -9.57 10.60 19.57
N ALA A 80 -9.71 9.35 19.09
CA ALA A 80 -10.00 9.10 17.69
C ALA A 80 -11.38 9.64 17.30
N GLU A 81 -11.41 10.49 16.29
CA GLU A 81 -12.64 11.03 15.75
C GLU A 81 -13.25 10.08 14.72
N VAL A 82 -14.57 9.96 14.73
CA VAL A 82 -15.31 9.19 13.71
C VAL A 82 -16.43 10.06 13.16
N THR A 83 -16.33 10.38 11.88
CA THR A 83 -17.29 11.22 11.17
C THR A 83 -18.15 10.38 10.24
N LEU A 84 -19.47 10.59 10.29
CA LEU A 84 -20.43 10.09 9.31
C LEU A 84 -20.64 11.17 8.23
N VAL A 85 -20.53 10.80 6.96
CA VAL A 85 -20.59 11.73 5.82
C VAL A 85 -21.56 11.22 4.77
N ASP A 86 -22.45 12.10 4.30
CA ASP A 86 -23.39 11.84 3.21
C ASP A 86 -22.74 12.18 1.86
N LYS A 87 -21.87 11.30 1.40
CA LYS A 87 -21.15 11.40 0.12
C LYS A 87 -20.81 10.00 -0.41
N PRO A 88 -20.55 9.87 -1.72
CA PRO A 88 -19.97 8.65 -2.27
C PRO A 88 -18.69 8.25 -1.49
N PRO A 89 -18.54 6.97 -1.09
CA PRO A 89 -17.50 6.56 -0.14
C PRO A 89 -16.07 6.93 -0.53
N ALA A 90 -15.70 6.79 -1.81
CA ALA A 90 -14.36 7.15 -2.26
C ALA A 90 -14.13 8.66 -2.18
N GLU A 91 -15.10 9.48 -2.59
CA GLU A 91 -15.07 10.93 -2.50
C GLU A 91 -14.93 11.38 -1.04
N ALA A 92 -15.77 10.84 -0.14
CA ALA A 92 -15.73 11.15 1.29
C ALA A 92 -14.35 10.90 1.90
N ILE A 93 -13.72 9.76 1.57
CA ILE A 93 -12.38 9.40 2.06
C ILE A 93 -11.31 10.34 1.48
N LEU A 94 -11.37 10.63 0.17
CA LEU A 94 -10.40 11.48 -0.50
C LEU A 94 -10.49 12.93 -0.04
N ASP A 95 -11.72 13.46 0.15
CA ASP A 95 -11.94 14.80 0.68
C ASP A 95 -11.44 14.92 2.13
N ALA A 96 -11.77 13.95 2.97
CA ALA A 96 -11.28 13.94 4.34
C ALA A 96 -9.74 13.85 4.39
N ALA A 97 -9.13 13.02 3.52
CA ALA A 97 -7.68 12.90 3.43
C ALA A 97 -7.03 14.25 3.06
N ARG A 98 -7.60 14.99 2.09
CA ARG A 98 -7.12 16.32 1.70
C ARG A 98 -7.31 17.34 2.81
N ARG A 99 -8.51 17.44 3.37
CA ARG A 99 -8.85 18.41 4.42
C ARG A 99 -8.01 18.25 5.68
N LEU A 100 -7.75 17.01 6.09
CA LEU A 100 -6.97 16.70 7.29
C LEU A 100 -5.46 16.64 7.03
N GLY A 101 -5.00 16.84 5.79
CA GLY A 101 -3.60 16.63 5.44
C GLY A 101 -3.11 15.23 5.83
N ALA A 102 -3.93 14.19 5.57
CA ALA A 102 -3.64 12.85 6.03
C ALA A 102 -2.28 12.35 5.54
N ALA A 103 -1.45 11.88 6.47
CA ALA A 103 -0.15 11.28 6.17
C ALA A 103 -0.29 9.88 5.57
N ALA A 104 -1.40 9.18 5.87
CA ALA A 104 -1.76 7.89 5.28
C ALA A 104 -3.27 7.65 5.34
N VAL A 105 -3.75 6.82 4.42
CA VAL A 105 -5.14 6.31 4.41
C VAL A 105 -5.13 4.79 4.59
N CYS A 106 -6.02 4.27 5.43
CA CYS A 106 -6.25 2.83 5.61
C CYS A 106 -7.64 2.47 5.12
N VAL A 107 -7.74 1.49 4.22
CA VAL A 107 -9.03 0.99 3.70
C VAL A 107 -9.05 -0.53 3.65
N GLY A 108 -10.26 -1.09 3.75
CA GLY A 108 -10.47 -2.50 3.46
C GLY A 108 -10.27 -2.79 1.98
N TRP A 109 -9.89 -4.00 1.64
CA TRP A 109 -9.74 -4.42 0.25
C TRP A 109 -11.07 -4.42 -0.53
N ARG A 110 -12.21 -4.61 0.19
CA ARG A 110 -13.57 -4.66 -0.37
C ARG A 110 -14.59 -4.23 0.69
N GLY A 111 -15.69 -3.62 0.23
CA GLY A 111 -16.87 -3.32 1.05
C GLY A 111 -17.92 -4.43 1.05
N HIS A 112 -19.17 -4.07 1.37
CA HIS A 112 -20.32 -4.97 1.41
C HIS A 112 -20.83 -5.42 0.02
N GLY A 113 -20.43 -4.78 -1.09
CA GLY A 113 -20.85 -5.12 -2.45
C GLY A 113 -20.37 -6.52 -2.88
N GLY A 114 -21.33 -7.43 -3.12
CA GLY A 114 -21.11 -8.88 -3.22
C GLY A 114 -20.67 -9.45 -4.56
N PHE A 115 -20.41 -8.67 -5.61
CA PHE A 115 -20.13 -9.20 -6.93
C PHE A 115 -18.66 -9.58 -7.13
N ARG A 116 -18.39 -10.86 -7.47
CA ARG A 116 -17.12 -11.52 -7.82
C ARG A 116 -16.03 -11.47 -6.74
N ARG A 117 -15.84 -12.59 -6.05
CA ARG A 117 -14.87 -12.80 -4.94
C ARG A 117 -13.39 -12.51 -5.25
N LEU A 118 -13.02 -12.27 -6.50
CA LEU A 118 -11.63 -12.13 -6.96
C LEU A 118 -11.17 -10.70 -7.25
N LEU A 119 -12.05 -9.69 -7.19
CA LEU A 119 -11.71 -8.32 -7.56
C LEU A 119 -11.70 -7.38 -6.34
N MET A 120 -10.74 -6.46 -6.32
CA MET A 120 -10.67 -5.34 -5.38
C MET A 120 -11.92 -4.45 -5.50
N GLY A 121 -12.43 -3.94 -4.38
CA GLY A 121 -13.59 -3.05 -4.35
C GLY A 121 -13.35 -1.74 -5.10
N SER A 122 -14.42 -1.17 -5.70
CA SER A 122 -14.37 0.11 -6.43
C SER A 122 -13.83 1.25 -5.55
N VAL A 123 -14.34 1.39 -4.33
CA VAL A 123 -13.92 2.42 -3.37
C VAL A 123 -12.43 2.34 -3.08
N SER A 124 -11.93 1.16 -2.73
CA SER A 124 -10.51 0.97 -2.39
C SER A 124 -9.61 1.24 -3.59
N ARG A 125 -10.03 0.82 -4.80
CA ARG A 125 -9.31 1.09 -6.04
C ARG A 125 -9.24 2.59 -6.34
N GLU A 126 -10.35 3.29 -6.19
CA GLU A 126 -10.43 4.72 -6.42
C GLU A 126 -9.60 5.50 -5.42
N VAL A 127 -9.66 5.15 -4.13
CA VAL A 127 -8.82 5.74 -3.09
C VAL A 127 -7.33 5.53 -3.40
N VAL A 128 -6.91 4.31 -3.75
CA VAL A 128 -5.50 4.06 -4.11
C VAL A 128 -5.09 4.85 -5.35
N ARG A 129 -5.97 5.05 -6.32
CA ARG A 129 -5.67 5.82 -7.54
C ARG A 129 -5.56 7.31 -7.32
N HIS A 130 -6.29 7.88 -6.38
CA HIS A 130 -6.48 9.33 -6.25
C HIS A 130 -5.96 9.94 -4.95
N ALA A 131 -5.64 9.14 -3.93
CA ALA A 131 -5.06 9.67 -2.69
C ALA A 131 -3.70 10.32 -2.97
N ALA A 132 -3.45 11.48 -2.36
CA ALA A 132 -2.17 12.18 -2.42
C ALA A 132 -1.12 11.62 -1.45
N CYS A 133 -1.52 10.74 -0.55
CA CYS A 133 -0.69 10.10 0.47
C CYS A 133 -0.68 8.57 0.31
N PRO A 134 0.22 7.85 0.98
CA PRO A 134 0.25 6.39 1.00
C PRO A 134 -1.07 5.78 1.45
N VAL A 135 -1.47 4.67 0.80
CA VAL A 135 -2.70 3.95 1.11
C VAL A 135 -2.38 2.53 1.53
N LEU A 136 -2.78 2.16 2.75
CA LEU A 136 -2.73 0.80 3.27
C LEU A 136 -4.05 0.08 2.95
N VAL A 137 -3.96 -0.93 2.09
CA VAL A 137 -5.11 -1.76 1.72
C VAL A 137 -5.05 -3.09 2.45
N VAL A 138 -6.14 -3.45 3.12
CA VAL A 138 -6.17 -4.61 4.02
C VAL A 138 -7.27 -5.58 3.60
N ARG A 139 -6.88 -6.81 3.26
CA ARG A 139 -7.81 -7.86 2.84
C ARG A 139 -8.34 -8.66 4.03
N ARG A 140 -7.45 -9.06 4.92
CA ARG A 140 -7.75 -9.87 6.11
C ARG A 140 -7.09 -9.26 7.33
N ARG A 141 -7.67 -9.50 8.49
CA ARG A 141 -7.10 -9.03 9.76
C ARG A 141 -5.71 -9.65 9.98
N PRO A 142 -4.65 -8.84 10.08
CA PRO A 142 -3.33 -9.36 10.38
C PRO A 142 -3.26 -9.80 11.85
N ARG A 143 -2.41 -10.78 12.13
CA ARG A 143 -2.11 -11.19 13.53
C ARG A 143 -1.08 -10.23 14.14
N HIS A 144 -0.11 -9.80 13.35
CA HIS A 144 0.94 -8.84 13.73
C HIS A 144 1.52 -8.19 12.45
N LEU A 145 2.17 -7.04 12.62
CA LEU A 145 2.79 -6.28 11.52
C LEU A 145 4.24 -5.94 11.90
N ARG A 146 5.14 -6.93 11.86
CA ARG A 146 6.56 -6.79 12.25
C ARG A 146 7.54 -7.09 11.12
N ALA A 147 7.10 -7.75 10.05
CA ALA A 147 7.92 -8.09 8.90
C ALA A 147 7.44 -7.31 7.67
N PHE A 148 8.32 -6.49 7.11
CA PHE A 148 8.02 -5.65 5.96
C PHE A 148 8.84 -6.10 4.76
N LEU A 149 8.20 -6.22 3.60
CA LEU A 149 8.87 -6.35 2.32
C LEU A 149 8.65 -5.07 1.52
N VAL A 150 9.73 -4.46 1.06
CA VAL A 150 9.71 -3.19 0.33
C VAL A 150 10.25 -3.42 -1.07
N GLY A 151 9.38 -3.36 -2.07
CA GLY A 151 9.77 -3.40 -3.48
C GLY A 151 10.30 -2.05 -3.93
N VAL A 152 11.51 -2.01 -4.46
CA VAL A 152 12.13 -0.81 -5.03
C VAL A 152 12.59 -1.07 -6.47
N ASP A 153 12.38 -0.09 -7.34
CA ASP A 153 12.73 -0.14 -8.76
C ASP A 153 13.54 1.08 -9.22
N GLY A 154 13.95 1.92 -8.26
CA GLY A 154 14.64 3.18 -8.51
C GLY A 154 13.70 4.33 -8.88
N SER A 155 12.39 4.12 -8.99
CA SER A 155 11.41 5.17 -9.29
C SER A 155 11.26 6.18 -8.15
N LEU A 156 10.65 7.34 -8.47
CA LEU A 156 10.31 8.34 -7.46
C LEU A 156 9.33 7.79 -6.42
N ASN A 157 8.35 6.98 -6.83
CA ASN A 157 7.37 6.41 -5.90
C ASN A 157 7.99 5.37 -4.97
N ALA A 158 8.95 4.57 -5.45
CA ALA A 158 9.70 3.67 -4.59
C ALA A 158 10.52 4.45 -3.54
N ARG A 159 11.17 5.55 -3.95
CA ARG A 159 11.86 6.45 -2.99
C ARG A 159 10.90 7.08 -1.98
N ARG A 160 9.71 7.50 -2.41
CA ARG A 160 8.66 8.01 -1.50
C ARG A 160 8.18 6.95 -0.52
N ALA A 161 8.06 5.68 -0.96
CA ALA A 161 7.75 4.55 -0.07
C ALA A 161 8.79 4.40 1.05
N VAL A 162 10.07 4.43 0.70
CA VAL A 162 11.19 4.36 1.67
C VAL A 162 11.18 5.57 2.59
N THR A 163 10.99 6.78 2.05
CA THR A 163 10.89 8.02 2.85
C THR A 163 9.69 7.99 3.78
N PHE A 164 8.55 7.47 3.35
CA PHE A 164 7.40 7.30 4.23
C PHE A 164 7.71 6.34 5.38
N LEU A 165 8.29 5.17 5.09
CA LEU A 165 8.67 4.21 6.13
C LEU A 165 9.69 4.78 7.11
N SER A 166 10.64 5.61 6.66
CA SER A 166 11.64 6.23 7.55
C SER A 166 11.04 7.21 8.56
N ARG A 167 9.80 7.66 8.35
CA ARG A 167 9.05 8.52 9.29
C ARG A 167 8.25 7.72 10.33
N LEU A 168 8.16 6.41 10.16
CA LEU A 168 7.42 5.52 11.05
C LEU A 168 8.30 5.05 12.22
N HIS A 169 7.67 4.48 13.24
CA HIS A 169 8.36 3.90 14.39
C HIS A 169 8.64 2.41 14.11
N PRO A 170 9.91 1.99 13.96
CA PRO A 170 10.20 0.58 13.70
C PRO A 170 9.58 -0.33 14.76
N PRO A 171 8.86 -1.41 14.37
CA PRO A 171 8.26 -2.29 15.35
C PRO A 171 9.31 -3.06 16.12
N THR A 172 9.13 -3.21 17.44
CA THR A 172 10.04 -3.98 18.31
C THR A 172 10.19 -5.41 17.79
N GLY A 173 11.44 -5.87 17.60
CA GLY A 173 11.73 -7.17 17.00
C GLY A 173 11.37 -7.26 15.51
N GLY A 174 11.05 -6.13 14.88
CA GLY A 174 10.69 -6.07 13.48
C GLY A 174 11.88 -6.34 12.54
N ARG A 175 11.57 -6.79 11.34
CA ARG A 175 12.52 -6.99 10.24
C ARG A 175 11.97 -6.42 8.95
N THR A 176 12.84 -5.91 8.12
CA THR A 176 12.49 -5.36 6.81
C THR A 176 13.41 -5.95 5.77
N THR A 177 12.84 -6.40 4.67
CA THR A 177 13.60 -6.80 3.48
C THR A 177 13.31 -5.78 2.39
N ILE A 178 14.36 -5.19 1.82
CA ILE A 178 14.25 -4.38 0.61
C ILE A 178 14.65 -5.25 -0.56
N VAL A 179 13.76 -5.34 -1.55
CA VAL A 179 14.00 -6.16 -2.74
C VAL A 179 13.90 -5.31 -4.00
N ARG A 180 14.81 -5.55 -4.93
CA ARG A 180 14.71 -5.11 -6.31
C ARG A 180 14.72 -6.31 -7.23
N VAL A 181 13.78 -6.35 -8.15
CA VAL A 181 13.73 -7.37 -9.19
C VAL A 181 14.29 -6.78 -10.48
N VAL A 182 15.17 -7.52 -11.12
CA VAL A 182 15.77 -7.20 -12.42
C VAL A 182 15.24 -8.18 -13.44
N GLU A 183 14.51 -7.69 -14.44
CA GLU A 183 14.11 -8.50 -15.60
C GLU A 183 15.35 -8.74 -16.46
N PRO A 184 15.81 -9.98 -16.63
CA PRO A 184 16.98 -10.24 -17.46
C PRO A 184 16.67 -9.94 -18.93
N VAL A 185 17.63 -9.36 -19.62
CA VAL A 185 17.58 -9.28 -21.09
C VAL A 185 17.93 -10.67 -21.64
N GLY A 186 16.99 -11.29 -22.32
CA GLY A 186 17.16 -12.60 -22.96
C GLY A 186 17.50 -12.47 -24.44
N LEU A 187 18.11 -13.51 -25.00
CA LEU A 187 18.41 -13.64 -26.44
C LEU A 187 17.39 -14.60 -27.08
N GLN A 188 16.11 -14.23 -27.06
CA GLN A 188 15.05 -15.14 -27.55
C GLN A 188 15.18 -15.53 -29.03
N SER A 189 15.88 -14.76 -29.86
CA SER A 189 16.05 -15.01 -31.30
C SER A 189 17.50 -15.32 -31.71
N ALA A 190 18.42 -15.51 -30.77
CA ALA A 190 19.84 -15.72 -31.12
C ALA A 190 20.13 -17.09 -31.75
N GLY A 191 19.19 -18.00 -31.74
CA GLY A 191 19.31 -19.32 -32.35
C GLY A 191 19.54 -19.28 -33.88
N LEU A 192 19.02 -18.21 -34.54
CA LEU A 192 19.09 -18.01 -35.99
C LEU A 192 20.35 -17.26 -36.43
N LEU A 193 21.21 -16.81 -35.53
CA LEU A 193 22.41 -16.02 -35.88
C LEU A 193 23.66 -16.90 -36.10
N PRO A 194 24.59 -16.49 -36.98
CA PRO A 194 25.88 -17.14 -37.14
C PRO A 194 26.67 -17.22 -35.83
N GLY A 195 27.45 -18.30 -35.67
CA GLY A 195 28.10 -18.63 -34.38
C GLY A 195 28.99 -17.51 -33.79
N GLY A 196 29.74 -16.80 -34.62
CA GLY A 196 30.59 -15.69 -34.19
C GLY A 196 29.80 -14.49 -33.65
N ILE A 197 28.73 -14.11 -34.34
CA ILE A 197 27.82 -13.03 -33.90
C ILE A 197 27.12 -13.43 -32.60
N ARG A 198 26.69 -14.69 -32.49
CA ARG A 198 26.02 -15.23 -31.30
C ARG A 198 26.92 -15.13 -30.06
N GLY A 199 28.21 -15.43 -30.18
CA GLY A 199 29.16 -15.36 -29.08
C GLY A 199 29.39 -13.92 -28.59
N THR A 200 29.50 -12.97 -29.48
CA THR A 200 29.63 -11.53 -29.16
C THR A 200 28.37 -11.01 -28.48
N LEU A 201 27.20 -11.28 -29.07
CA LEU A 201 25.92 -10.84 -28.52
C LEU A 201 25.65 -11.42 -27.11
N ARG A 202 26.02 -12.69 -26.87
CA ARG A 202 25.91 -13.29 -25.53
C ARG A 202 26.76 -12.55 -24.50
N ARG A 203 28.01 -12.17 -24.86
CA ARG A 203 28.89 -11.41 -23.97
C ARG A 203 28.34 -10.02 -23.67
N GLU A 204 27.81 -9.32 -24.66
CA GLU A 204 27.21 -8.00 -24.49
C GLU A 204 25.95 -8.06 -23.60
N VAL A 205 25.08 -9.04 -23.82
CA VAL A 205 23.88 -9.23 -22.99
C VAL A 205 24.25 -9.62 -21.55
N ALA A 206 25.27 -10.46 -21.37
CA ALA A 206 25.76 -10.80 -20.03
C ALA A 206 26.33 -9.57 -19.32
N ALA A 207 27.11 -8.74 -20.01
CA ALA A 207 27.65 -7.49 -19.46
C ALA A 207 26.53 -6.51 -19.08
N LEU A 208 25.52 -6.34 -19.95
CA LEU A 208 24.37 -5.51 -19.69
C LEU A 208 23.55 -6.00 -18.47
N ASN A 209 23.33 -7.30 -18.36
CA ASN A 209 22.65 -7.88 -17.20
C ASN A 209 23.44 -7.69 -15.90
N ALA A 210 24.77 -7.86 -15.95
CA ALA A 210 25.66 -7.62 -14.81
C ALA A 210 25.61 -6.15 -14.35
N GLU A 211 25.62 -5.19 -15.27
CA GLU A 211 25.49 -3.76 -14.96
C GLU A 211 24.13 -3.46 -14.31
N ARG A 212 23.04 -4.05 -14.82
CA ARG A 212 21.69 -3.87 -14.26
C ARG A 212 21.60 -4.44 -12.85
N ILE A 213 22.22 -5.59 -12.57
CA ILE A 213 22.31 -6.17 -11.22
C ILE A 213 23.11 -5.26 -10.31
N ALA A 214 24.30 -4.82 -10.71
CA ALA A 214 25.13 -3.91 -9.91
C ALA A 214 24.39 -2.59 -9.59
N LYS A 215 23.62 -2.06 -10.55
CA LYS A 215 22.74 -0.90 -10.29
C LYS A 215 21.64 -1.24 -9.29
N ALA A 216 21.04 -2.41 -9.39
CA ALA A 216 20.02 -2.86 -8.46
C ALA A 216 20.55 -2.98 -7.03
N GLU A 217 21.76 -3.52 -6.85
CA GLU A 217 22.45 -3.60 -5.55
C GLU A 217 22.68 -2.23 -4.94
N ARG A 218 23.16 -1.26 -5.73
CA ARG A 218 23.30 0.13 -5.26
C ARG A 218 21.99 0.74 -4.84
N ASP A 219 20.92 0.50 -5.57
CA ASP A 219 19.59 1.08 -5.26
C ASP A 219 18.99 0.47 -3.98
N VAL A 220 19.09 -0.86 -3.77
CA VAL A 220 18.60 -1.48 -2.53
C VAL A 220 19.43 -1.05 -1.34
N GLU A 221 20.75 -0.91 -1.48
CA GLU A 221 21.60 -0.49 -0.39
C GLU A 221 21.38 0.99 -0.01
N LYS A 222 21.16 1.87 -0.99
CA LYS A 222 20.77 3.26 -0.73
C LYS A 222 19.47 3.35 0.07
N ALA A 223 18.46 2.56 -0.32
CA ALA A 223 17.19 2.50 0.38
C ALA A 223 17.34 1.89 1.78
N ALA A 224 18.16 0.83 1.93
CA ALA A 224 18.46 0.19 3.20
C ALA A 224 19.16 1.13 4.16
N SER A 225 20.17 1.87 3.70
CA SER A 225 20.89 2.86 4.50
C SER A 225 19.97 3.94 5.04
N GLN A 226 18.98 4.40 4.24
CA GLN A 226 17.97 5.36 4.71
C GLN A 226 17.12 4.78 5.84
N LEU A 227 16.63 3.55 5.71
CA LEU A 227 15.80 2.92 6.74
C LEU A 227 16.61 2.54 7.99
N ARG A 228 17.88 2.08 7.84
CA ARG A 228 18.74 1.78 8.98
C ARG A 228 19.00 3.03 9.83
N ARG A 229 19.24 4.19 9.19
CA ARG A 229 19.36 5.48 9.91
C ARG A 229 18.08 5.86 10.67
N ALA A 230 16.92 5.41 10.21
CA ALA A 230 15.64 5.58 10.90
C ALA A 230 15.36 4.45 11.94
N GLY A 231 16.34 3.61 12.27
CA GLY A 231 16.25 2.57 13.29
C GLY A 231 15.67 1.24 12.82
N TRP A 232 15.43 1.05 11.52
CA TRP A 232 14.91 -0.21 11.00
C TRP A 232 16.01 -1.28 10.86
N ARG A 233 15.68 -2.53 11.18
CA ARG A 233 16.54 -3.69 10.86
C ARG A 233 16.28 -4.12 9.43
N VAL A 234 17.27 -3.90 8.54
CA VAL A 234 17.09 -4.06 7.10
C VAL A 234 18.07 -5.08 6.52
N ARG A 235 17.51 -6.01 5.73
CA ARG A 235 18.21 -6.87 4.79
C ARG A 235 17.92 -6.41 3.37
N THR A 236 18.85 -6.61 2.45
CA THR A 236 18.71 -6.32 1.03
C THR A 236 18.68 -7.61 0.22
N SER A 237 18.00 -7.58 -0.90
CA SER A 237 17.93 -8.69 -1.86
C SER A 237 17.79 -8.13 -3.27
N VAL A 238 18.51 -8.71 -4.21
CA VAL A 238 18.29 -8.52 -5.65
C VAL A 238 17.83 -9.85 -6.21
N ARG A 239 16.77 -9.82 -7.00
CA ARG A 239 16.17 -11.00 -7.65
C ARG A 239 16.19 -10.80 -9.16
N SER A 240 16.22 -11.90 -9.90
CA SER A 240 16.13 -11.90 -11.36
C SER A 240 14.86 -12.63 -11.78
N GLY A 241 14.03 -11.99 -12.60
CA GLY A 241 12.76 -12.57 -13.05
C GLY A 241 11.68 -11.52 -13.32
N GLU A 242 10.42 -11.98 -13.38
CA GLU A 242 9.27 -11.10 -13.54
C GLU A 242 8.97 -10.39 -12.20
N PRO A 243 8.82 -9.03 -12.19
CA PRO A 243 8.77 -8.26 -10.96
C PRO A 243 7.69 -8.65 -9.97
N LEU A 244 6.46 -8.90 -10.43
CA LEU A 244 5.37 -9.24 -9.51
C LEU A 244 5.54 -10.64 -8.93
N THR A 245 5.92 -11.61 -9.76
CA THR A 245 6.14 -13.00 -9.36
C THR A 245 7.24 -13.11 -8.31
N GLU A 246 8.39 -12.51 -8.58
CA GLU A 246 9.53 -12.51 -7.65
C GLU A 246 9.24 -11.74 -6.35
N LEU A 247 8.46 -10.64 -6.44
CA LEU A 247 8.05 -9.88 -5.27
C LEU A 247 7.12 -10.70 -4.36
N LEU A 248 6.14 -11.40 -4.93
CA LEU A 248 5.23 -12.27 -4.17
C LEU A 248 5.93 -13.49 -3.60
N ALA A 249 6.84 -14.11 -4.36
CA ALA A 249 7.69 -15.21 -3.88
C ALA A 249 8.56 -14.75 -2.70
N THR A 250 9.22 -13.60 -2.83
CA THR A 250 10.03 -13.02 -1.74
C THR A 250 9.16 -12.70 -0.51
N ALA A 251 7.91 -12.24 -0.71
CA ALA A 251 7.00 -12.00 0.41
C ALA A 251 6.67 -13.29 1.18
N ALA A 252 6.50 -14.40 0.48
CA ALA A 252 6.27 -15.71 1.08
C ALA A 252 7.52 -16.23 1.80
N GLU A 253 8.69 -16.22 1.15
CA GLU A 253 9.98 -16.66 1.71
C GLU A 253 10.36 -15.91 2.98
N THR A 254 10.20 -14.59 2.98
CA THR A 254 10.54 -13.73 4.13
C THR A 254 9.45 -13.72 5.19
N LYS A 255 8.32 -14.41 4.94
CA LYS A 255 7.12 -14.37 5.77
C LYS A 255 6.74 -12.93 6.08
N ALA A 256 6.65 -12.11 5.05
CA ALA A 256 6.28 -10.70 5.17
C ALA A 256 4.85 -10.57 5.74
N HIS A 257 4.65 -9.56 6.57
CA HIS A 257 3.34 -9.20 7.11
C HIS A 257 2.73 -7.98 6.41
N VAL A 258 3.58 -7.20 5.74
CA VAL A 258 3.20 -6.04 4.93
C VAL A 258 4.07 -6.02 3.68
N LEU A 259 3.44 -5.85 2.54
CA LEU A 259 4.10 -5.55 1.28
C LEU A 259 4.02 -4.04 1.01
N VAL A 260 5.14 -3.41 0.70
CA VAL A 260 5.24 -1.97 0.42
C VAL A 260 5.74 -1.77 -1.00
N VAL A 261 4.98 -1.03 -1.80
CA VAL A 261 5.32 -0.76 -3.21
C VAL A 261 5.06 0.70 -3.56
N GLY A 262 5.76 1.21 -4.55
CA GLY A 262 5.41 2.47 -5.17
C GLY A 262 4.16 2.34 -6.03
N ALA A 263 3.33 3.37 -6.10
CA ALA A 263 2.12 3.38 -6.93
C ALA A 263 2.42 3.18 -8.42
N ARG A 264 3.63 3.53 -8.86
CA ARG A 264 4.12 3.39 -10.23
C ARG A 264 5.61 3.12 -10.24
N GLY A 265 6.05 2.35 -11.23
CA GLY A 265 7.45 2.07 -11.47
C GLY A 265 8.12 3.13 -12.36
N ALA A 266 9.38 2.87 -12.71
CA ALA A 266 10.23 3.78 -13.50
C ALA A 266 9.71 4.05 -14.92
N ARG A 267 8.87 3.17 -15.47
CA ARG A 267 8.32 3.28 -16.85
C ARG A 267 6.94 3.94 -16.94
N GLY A 268 6.33 4.35 -15.80
CA GLY A 268 4.94 4.85 -15.77
C GLY A 268 4.80 6.29 -16.24
N LEU A 269 4.08 6.53 -17.35
CA LEU A 269 3.88 7.84 -17.98
C LEU A 269 2.63 8.59 -17.49
N SER A 270 1.59 7.90 -17.03
CA SER A 270 0.31 8.54 -16.63
C SER A 270 0.23 8.81 -15.12
N ARG A 271 -0.24 10.01 -14.73
CA ARG A 271 -0.40 10.39 -13.32
C ARG A 271 -1.54 9.68 -12.59
N VAL A 272 -2.49 9.08 -13.31
CA VAL A 272 -3.72 8.49 -12.76
C VAL A 272 -3.67 6.97 -12.65
N LEU A 273 -2.87 6.29 -13.51
CA LEU A 273 -2.83 4.83 -13.54
C LEU A 273 -1.86 4.25 -12.50
N LEU A 274 -2.24 3.12 -11.92
CA LEU A 274 -1.35 2.30 -11.09
C LEU A 274 -0.39 1.51 -12.00
N GLY A 275 0.82 1.26 -11.51
CA GLY A 275 1.75 0.36 -12.17
C GLY A 275 1.33 -1.11 -12.01
N SER A 276 1.75 -1.97 -12.95
CA SER A 276 1.42 -3.39 -12.97
C SER A 276 1.78 -4.11 -11.67
N VAL A 277 2.94 -3.83 -11.09
CA VAL A 277 3.37 -4.41 -9.81
C VAL A 277 2.48 -3.97 -8.66
N ALA A 278 2.09 -2.69 -8.60
CA ALA A 278 1.19 -2.19 -7.56
C ALA A 278 -0.21 -2.81 -7.70
N GLU A 279 -0.77 -2.84 -8.91
CA GLU A 279 -2.08 -3.42 -9.18
C GLU A 279 -2.10 -4.93 -8.96
N GLY A 280 -1.07 -5.63 -9.42
CA GLY A 280 -0.88 -7.06 -9.19
C GLY A 280 -0.71 -7.39 -7.70
N SER A 281 0.07 -6.58 -6.97
CA SER A 281 0.23 -6.73 -5.51
C SER A 281 -1.10 -6.57 -4.77
N LEU A 282 -1.90 -5.57 -5.11
CA LEU A 282 -3.23 -5.36 -4.53
C LEU A 282 -4.19 -6.51 -4.82
N THR A 283 -4.03 -7.17 -5.97
CA THR A 283 -4.90 -8.28 -6.40
C THR A 283 -4.47 -9.61 -5.78
N HIS A 284 -3.16 -9.88 -5.74
CA HIS A 284 -2.64 -11.22 -5.45
C HIS A 284 -1.98 -11.36 -4.07
N SER A 285 -1.58 -10.24 -3.42
CA SER A 285 -0.93 -10.35 -2.12
C SER A 285 -1.85 -10.92 -1.05
N PRO A 286 -1.40 -11.94 -0.29
CA PRO A 286 -2.12 -12.47 0.86
C PRO A 286 -2.02 -11.55 2.10
N VAL A 287 -1.07 -10.63 2.11
CA VAL A 287 -0.82 -9.70 3.21
C VAL A 287 -1.27 -8.27 2.85
N PRO A 288 -1.46 -7.38 3.85
CA PRO A 288 -1.71 -5.96 3.61
C PRO A 288 -0.69 -5.34 2.66
N VAL A 289 -1.17 -4.47 1.76
CA VAL A 289 -0.33 -3.76 0.79
C VAL A 289 -0.36 -2.26 1.07
N LEU A 290 0.81 -1.68 1.29
CA LEU A 290 0.99 -0.24 1.36
C LEU A 290 1.47 0.26 0.00
N VAL A 291 0.66 1.10 -0.63
CA VAL A 291 0.98 1.74 -1.92
C VAL A 291 1.37 3.18 -1.67
N ALA A 292 2.61 3.57 -1.99
CA ALA A 292 3.12 4.92 -1.81
C ALA A 292 3.15 5.71 -3.12
N ARG A 293 2.85 7.01 -2.99
CA ARG A 293 2.82 7.96 -4.11
C ARG A 293 3.81 9.10 -3.91
#